data_611dde0f45eb62bbb196d15bace27273
#
_entry.id   611dde0f45eb62bbb196d15bace27273
#
_cell.length_a   1.000
_cell.length_b   1.000
_cell.length_c   1.000
_cell.angle_alpha   90.00
_cell.angle_beta   90.00
_cell.angle_gamma   90.00
#
_symmetry.space_group_name_H-M   'P 1'
#
loop_
_entity.id
_entity.type
_entity.pdbx_description
1 polymer ?
#
loop_
_entity_poly.entity_id
_entity_poly.type
_entity_poly.pdbx_seq_one_letter_code
_entity_poly.pdbx_strand_id
1 'polypeptide(L)'
;LFLLNQAYIFEKKDMEDKIHFALQDVVEKIYRDNNSEIPITNPIAKVSENYFIINVNDVFENQILEEYLKVEFEKVQLELDFEYAIYDCSSDAMVYGNYVSAKGKEPSKFCAECFSMNTDLTYYFAVRFPNIEKTYFKSLSQYWIFTGVLFFVLIIYVYSVLLMLKQKRYTDLQKDFINNMTHEFKTPLASILIA
;
A
#
# COMPACT_ATOMS: atom_id res chain seq x y z
N LEU A 1 -14.00 0.24 7.03
CA LEU A 1 -12.85 0.40 7.92
C LEU A 1 -12.04 -0.89 8.06
N PHE A 2 -12.68 -2.05 8.32
CA PHE A 2 -12.02 -3.34 8.45
C PHE A 2 -11.26 -3.75 7.17
N LEU A 3 -11.90 -3.68 5.99
CA LEU A 3 -11.28 -4.02 4.70
C LEU A 3 -10.08 -3.13 4.37
N LEU A 4 -10.15 -1.85 4.66
CA LEU A 4 -9.02 -0.92 4.46
C LEU A 4 -7.84 -1.25 5.38
N ASN A 5 -8.11 -1.64 6.62
CA ASN A 5 -7.07 -2.07 7.54
C ASN A 5 -6.40 -3.36 7.08
N GLN A 6 -7.18 -4.32 6.57
CA GLN A 6 -6.64 -5.57 5.99
C GLN A 6 -5.79 -5.28 4.74
N ALA A 7 -6.25 -4.40 3.86
CA ALA A 7 -5.48 -3.98 2.69
C ALA A 7 -4.15 -3.32 3.08
N TYR A 8 -4.17 -2.46 4.10
CA TYR A 8 -2.94 -1.82 4.61
C TYR A 8 -1.94 -2.84 5.16
N ILE A 9 -2.41 -3.81 5.96
CA ILE A 9 -1.56 -4.86 6.53
C ILE A 9 -0.97 -5.73 5.39
N PHE A 10 -1.78 -6.05 4.39
CA PHE A 10 -1.34 -6.84 3.25
C PHE A 10 -0.26 -6.12 2.43
N GLU A 11 -0.49 -4.85 2.06
CA GLU A 11 0.48 -4.03 1.30
C GLU A 11 1.80 -3.85 2.05
N LYS A 12 1.71 -3.64 3.37
CA LYS A 12 2.88 -3.53 4.23
C LYS A 12 3.70 -4.81 4.24
N LYS A 13 3.03 -5.96 4.37
CA LYS A 13 3.70 -7.27 4.37
C LYS A 13 4.29 -7.60 3.00
N ASP A 14 3.56 -7.35 1.91
CA ASP A 14 4.06 -7.57 0.54
C ASP A 14 5.33 -6.74 0.27
N MET A 15 5.34 -5.49 0.71
CA MET A 15 6.50 -4.61 0.59
C MET A 15 7.69 -5.11 1.41
N GLU A 16 7.44 -5.56 2.64
CA GLU A 16 8.46 -6.12 3.52
C GLU A 16 9.07 -7.40 2.93
N ASP A 17 8.24 -8.30 2.43
CA ASP A 17 8.68 -9.52 1.76
C ASP A 17 9.53 -9.22 0.52
N LYS A 18 9.13 -8.25 -0.31
CA LYS A 18 9.92 -7.78 -1.47
C LYS A 18 11.28 -7.23 -1.08
N ILE A 19 11.33 -6.39 -0.05
CA ILE A 19 12.60 -5.85 0.47
C ILE A 19 13.47 -6.99 0.96
N HIS A 20 12.91 -7.92 1.73
CA HIS A 20 13.66 -9.03 2.29
C HIS A 20 14.26 -9.94 1.20
N PHE A 21 13.48 -10.32 0.19
CA PHE A 21 13.95 -11.13 -0.94
C PHE A 21 15.05 -10.41 -1.73
N ALA A 22 14.84 -9.13 -2.06
CA ALA A 22 15.84 -8.37 -2.79
C ALA A 22 17.17 -8.24 -2.01
N LEU A 23 17.10 -7.98 -0.71
CA LEU A 23 18.29 -7.93 0.15
C LEU A 23 18.98 -9.29 0.26
N GLN A 24 18.21 -10.39 0.29
CA GLN A 24 18.77 -11.74 0.30
C GLN A 24 19.53 -12.03 -1.00
N ASP A 25 18.97 -11.66 -2.15
CA ASP A 25 19.62 -11.82 -3.45
C ASP A 25 20.91 -10.97 -3.55
N VAL A 26 20.92 -9.76 -2.97
CA VAL A 26 22.14 -8.92 -2.87
C VAL A 26 23.22 -9.63 -2.07
N VAL A 27 22.87 -10.16 -0.90
CA VAL A 27 23.82 -10.91 -0.05
C VAL A 27 24.36 -12.13 -0.80
N GLU A 28 23.49 -12.92 -1.43
CA GLU A 28 23.92 -14.11 -2.20
C GLU A 28 24.90 -13.76 -3.29
N LYS A 29 24.70 -12.65 -3.99
CA LYS A 29 25.63 -12.16 -5.03
C LYS A 29 26.99 -11.80 -4.45
N ILE A 30 27.02 -11.05 -3.33
CA ILE A 30 28.27 -10.67 -2.68
C ILE A 30 29.09 -11.92 -2.30
N TYR A 31 28.45 -12.92 -1.67
CA TYR A 31 29.12 -14.17 -1.30
C TYR A 31 29.60 -14.94 -2.52
N ARG A 32 28.81 -14.98 -3.59
CA ARG A 32 29.16 -15.67 -4.84
C ARG A 32 30.39 -15.03 -5.53
N ASP A 33 30.44 -13.69 -5.57
CA ASP A 33 31.57 -12.97 -6.16
C ASP A 33 32.86 -13.14 -5.38
N ASN A 34 32.74 -13.25 -4.04
CA ASN A 34 33.88 -13.51 -3.17
C ASN A 34 34.27 -14.99 -3.09
N ASN A 35 33.56 -15.88 -3.81
CA ASN A 35 33.71 -17.34 -3.69
C ASN A 35 33.61 -17.84 -2.25
N SER A 36 32.82 -17.16 -1.41
CA SER A 36 32.56 -17.48 0.00
C SER A 36 31.30 -18.32 0.16
N GLU A 37 31.23 -19.12 1.23
CA GLU A 37 30.04 -19.91 1.53
C GLU A 37 28.90 -19.01 2.05
N ILE A 38 27.70 -19.22 1.51
CA ILE A 38 26.50 -18.49 1.94
C ILE A 38 26.16 -18.92 3.37
N PRO A 39 25.93 -17.97 4.30
CA PRO A 39 25.59 -18.31 5.69
C PRO A 39 24.25 -19.04 5.76
N ILE A 40 24.19 -20.05 6.62
CA ILE A 40 22.94 -20.80 6.89
C ILE A 40 21.93 -19.95 7.67
N THR A 41 22.42 -18.98 8.44
CA THR A 41 21.59 -18.06 9.23
C THR A 41 21.15 -16.87 8.39
N ASN A 42 19.92 -16.40 8.60
CA ASN A 42 19.42 -15.21 7.92
C ASN A 42 20.31 -13.99 8.27
N PRO A 43 21.00 -13.39 7.29
CA PRO A 43 21.90 -12.26 7.55
C PRO A 43 21.14 -10.92 7.70
N ILE A 44 19.83 -10.90 7.42
CA ILE A 44 19.00 -9.68 7.38
C ILE A 44 18.27 -9.54 8.71
N ALA A 45 18.54 -8.45 9.43
CA ALA A 45 17.84 -8.05 10.64
C ALA A 45 17.00 -6.81 10.38
N LYS A 46 15.68 -6.92 10.56
CA LYS A 46 14.77 -5.77 10.54
C LYS A 46 14.82 -5.07 11.90
N VAL A 47 15.32 -3.84 11.93
CA VAL A 47 15.40 -3.01 13.14
C VAL A 47 14.13 -2.17 13.31
N SER A 48 13.62 -1.61 12.23
CA SER A 48 12.36 -0.88 12.21
C SER A 48 11.62 -1.10 10.89
N GLU A 49 10.45 -0.49 10.71
CA GLU A 49 9.65 -0.64 9.48
C GLU A 49 10.37 -0.17 8.21
N ASN A 50 11.29 0.76 8.36
CA ASN A 50 12.02 1.38 7.26
C ASN A 50 13.54 1.18 7.35
N TYR A 51 14.05 0.35 8.28
CA TYR A 51 15.47 0.20 8.54
C TYR A 51 15.88 -1.26 8.71
N PHE A 52 16.83 -1.69 7.90
CA PHE A 52 17.34 -3.06 7.84
C PHE A 52 18.85 -3.04 8.01
N ILE A 53 19.38 -3.98 8.79
CA ILE A 53 20.81 -4.24 8.94
C ILE A 53 21.12 -5.59 8.31
N ILE A 54 22.14 -5.62 7.47
CA ILE A 54 22.53 -6.81 6.72
C ILE A 54 23.96 -7.18 7.08
N ASN A 55 24.09 -8.27 7.81
CA ASN A 55 25.39 -8.80 8.22
C ASN A 55 25.99 -9.65 7.10
N VAL A 56 26.99 -9.12 6.41
CA VAL A 56 27.64 -9.83 5.31
C VAL A 56 28.86 -10.59 5.83
N ASN A 57 29.55 -10.06 6.85
CA ASN A 57 30.78 -10.62 7.42
C ASN A 57 31.85 -10.95 6.37
N ASP A 58 31.84 -10.25 5.24
CA ASP A 58 32.75 -10.36 4.11
C ASP A 58 33.01 -8.98 3.50
N VAL A 59 34.11 -8.82 2.78
CA VAL A 59 34.51 -7.53 2.19
C VAL A 59 33.79 -7.32 0.86
N PHE A 60 33.26 -6.13 0.65
CA PHE A 60 32.62 -5.73 -0.60
C PHE A 60 32.91 -4.28 -0.95
N GLU A 61 32.91 -3.95 -2.23
CA GLU A 61 33.13 -2.59 -2.71
C GLU A 61 31.83 -1.76 -2.73
N ASN A 62 31.93 -0.49 -2.37
CA ASN A 62 30.78 0.41 -2.27
C ASN A 62 29.99 0.52 -3.57
N GLN A 63 30.68 0.59 -4.72
CA GLN A 63 30.03 0.74 -6.02
C GLN A 63 29.28 -0.52 -6.45
N ILE A 64 29.83 -1.68 -6.15
CA ILE A 64 29.21 -2.99 -6.43
C ILE A 64 27.95 -3.18 -5.58
N LEU A 65 28.01 -2.82 -4.31
CA LEU A 65 26.83 -2.88 -3.43
C LEU A 65 25.69 -1.99 -3.93
N GLU A 66 25.99 -0.75 -4.33
CA GLU A 66 24.98 0.17 -4.84
C GLU A 66 24.32 -0.36 -6.11
N GLU A 67 25.10 -0.93 -7.03
CA GLU A 67 24.60 -1.53 -8.26
C GLU A 67 23.71 -2.74 -7.96
N TYR A 68 24.12 -3.62 -7.04
CA TYR A 68 23.32 -4.78 -6.67
C TYR A 68 22.01 -4.38 -6.01
N LEU A 69 22.02 -3.40 -5.10
CA LEU A 69 20.80 -2.88 -4.48
C LEU A 69 19.85 -2.32 -5.54
N LYS A 70 20.34 -1.52 -6.50
CA LYS A 70 19.51 -0.97 -7.58
C LYS A 70 18.89 -2.07 -8.44
N VAL A 71 19.69 -3.02 -8.88
CA VAL A 71 19.24 -4.11 -9.77
C VAL A 71 18.22 -5.01 -9.08
N GLU A 72 18.48 -5.42 -7.82
CA GLU A 72 17.56 -6.31 -7.12
C GLU A 72 16.26 -5.62 -6.69
N PHE A 73 16.31 -4.34 -6.31
CA PHE A 73 15.09 -3.57 -6.04
C PHE A 73 14.26 -3.34 -7.31
N GLU A 74 14.89 -3.10 -8.46
CA GLU A 74 14.19 -2.98 -9.73
C GLU A 74 13.50 -4.28 -10.14
N LYS A 75 14.14 -5.44 -9.96
CA LYS A 75 13.57 -6.76 -10.28
C LYS A 75 12.28 -7.04 -9.51
N VAL A 76 12.22 -6.66 -8.24
CA VAL A 76 11.01 -6.82 -7.40
C VAL A 76 10.03 -5.65 -7.55
N GLN A 77 10.27 -4.74 -8.51
CA GLN A 77 9.46 -3.54 -8.78
C GLN A 77 9.33 -2.63 -7.56
N LEU A 78 10.39 -2.51 -6.78
CA LEU A 78 10.48 -1.66 -5.60
C LEU A 78 10.93 -0.26 -6.01
N GLU A 79 10.00 0.59 -6.45
CA GLU A 79 10.26 1.98 -6.83
C GLU A 79 10.35 2.91 -5.60
N LEU A 80 11.26 2.60 -4.67
CA LEU A 80 11.49 3.37 -3.46
C LEU A 80 12.86 4.04 -3.49
N ASP A 81 12.90 5.28 -3.02
CA ASP A 81 14.17 5.91 -2.67
C ASP A 81 14.74 5.24 -1.44
N PHE A 82 16.03 4.96 -1.43
CA PHE A 82 16.70 4.33 -0.30
C PHE A 82 18.04 5.01 0.01
N GLU A 83 18.42 4.89 1.26
CA GLU A 83 19.74 5.25 1.77
C GLU A 83 20.45 3.98 2.21
N TYR A 84 21.74 3.91 2.01
CA TYR A 84 22.54 2.83 2.55
C TYR A 84 23.81 3.35 3.20
N ALA A 85 24.28 2.62 4.20
CA ALA A 85 25.52 2.91 4.88
C ALA A 85 26.31 1.62 5.09
N ILE A 86 27.62 1.71 4.95
CA ILE A 86 28.57 0.60 5.10
C ILE A 86 29.38 0.85 6.36
N TYR A 87 29.50 -0.19 7.18
CA TYR A 87 30.23 -0.18 8.42
C TYR A 87 31.32 -1.22 8.43
N ASP A 88 32.49 -0.80 8.89
CA ASP A 88 33.63 -1.66 9.15
C ASP A 88 34.09 -1.43 10.61
N CYS A 89 33.95 -2.42 11.44
CA CYS A 89 34.34 -2.33 12.85
C CYS A 89 35.85 -2.18 13.08
N SER A 90 36.68 -2.41 12.05
CA SER A 90 38.12 -2.14 12.14
C SER A 90 38.40 -0.62 12.27
N SER A 91 37.51 0.22 11.76
CA SER A 91 37.63 1.70 11.80
C SER A 91 36.72 2.34 12.85
N ASP A 92 35.87 1.57 13.53
CA ASP A 92 34.89 2.03 14.52
C ASP A 92 34.00 3.20 14.02
N ALA A 93 33.77 3.24 12.69
CA ALA A 93 33.04 4.33 12.02
C ALA A 93 32.27 3.84 10.79
N MET A 94 31.30 4.65 10.36
CA MET A 94 30.69 4.53 9.03
C MET A 94 31.77 4.82 7.97
N VAL A 95 32.02 3.84 7.12
CA VAL A 95 33.04 3.96 6.04
C VAL A 95 32.46 4.73 4.87
N TYR A 96 31.20 4.51 4.53
CA TYR A 96 30.53 5.11 3.40
C TYR A 96 29.02 5.15 3.60
N GLY A 97 28.36 6.15 3.03
CA GLY A 97 26.91 6.23 2.98
C GLY A 97 26.44 7.07 1.81
N ASN A 98 25.34 6.68 1.19
CA ASN A 98 24.78 7.39 0.04
C ASN A 98 23.25 7.30 0.02
N TYR A 99 22.62 8.27 -0.66
CA TYR A 99 21.19 8.31 -0.97
C TYR A 99 20.97 8.00 -2.45
N VAL A 100 20.09 7.07 -2.74
CA VAL A 100 19.75 6.63 -4.09
C VAL A 100 18.28 6.91 -4.36
N SER A 101 17.99 7.68 -5.41
CA SER A 101 16.62 7.97 -5.84
C SER A 101 16.19 6.99 -6.93
N ALA A 102 15.06 6.30 -6.73
CA ALA A 102 14.50 5.39 -7.72
C ALA A 102 14.00 6.09 -9.00
N LYS A 103 13.66 7.39 -8.92
CA LYS A 103 13.06 8.15 -10.04
C LYS A 103 13.97 9.22 -10.63
N GLY A 104 15.26 9.20 -10.35
CA GLY A 104 16.21 10.19 -10.87
C GLY A 104 15.92 11.63 -10.42
N LYS A 105 15.15 11.81 -9.35
CA LYS A 105 14.95 13.12 -8.70
C LYS A 105 16.24 13.57 -8.05
N GLU A 106 16.39 14.87 -7.85
CA GLU A 106 17.52 15.39 -7.08
C GLU A 106 17.67 14.63 -5.77
N PRO A 107 18.88 14.14 -5.46
CA PRO A 107 19.11 13.35 -4.25
C PRO A 107 18.77 14.23 -3.04
N SER A 108 17.91 13.76 -2.16
CA SER A 108 17.79 14.36 -0.85
C SER A 108 19.10 14.15 -0.08
N LYS A 109 19.39 15.01 0.89
CA LYS A 109 20.62 14.87 1.67
C LYS A 109 20.59 13.51 2.39
N PHE A 110 21.67 12.74 2.24
CA PHE A 110 21.93 11.55 3.04
C PHE A 110 21.92 11.89 4.54
N CYS A 111 21.16 11.12 5.32
CA CYS A 111 21.03 11.33 6.75
C CYS A 111 21.97 10.40 7.53
N ALA A 112 23.22 10.81 7.74
CA ALA A 112 24.19 10.00 8.49
C ALA A 112 23.72 9.70 9.94
N GLU A 113 23.06 10.67 10.59
CA GLU A 113 22.54 10.53 11.97
C GLU A 113 21.35 9.54 12.07
N CYS A 114 20.74 9.20 10.93
CA CYS A 114 19.61 8.28 10.88
C CYS A 114 20.04 6.80 10.93
N PHE A 115 21.33 6.53 10.92
CA PHE A 115 21.92 5.20 10.98
C PHE A 115 22.56 4.97 12.34
N SER A 116 22.13 3.92 13.02
CA SER A 116 22.71 3.51 14.31
C SER A 116 23.83 2.49 14.09
N MET A 117 24.95 2.70 14.74
CA MET A 117 26.04 1.75 14.73
C MET A 117 25.69 0.52 15.59
N ASN A 118 25.98 -0.67 15.06
CA ASN A 118 25.85 -1.92 15.80
C ASN A 118 27.24 -2.49 16.12
N THR A 119 27.62 -2.47 17.38
CA THR A 119 28.93 -2.89 17.85
C THR A 119 29.15 -4.42 17.87
N ASP A 120 28.08 -5.18 17.72
CA ASP A 120 28.11 -6.65 17.75
C ASP A 120 28.46 -7.28 16.38
N LEU A 121 28.47 -6.46 15.30
CA LEU A 121 28.71 -6.92 13.93
C LEU A 121 30.04 -6.38 13.41
N THR A 122 30.81 -7.21 12.69
CA THR A 122 32.14 -6.87 12.20
C THR A 122 32.13 -6.15 10.85
N TYR A 123 31.39 -6.67 9.91
CA TYR A 123 31.27 -6.12 8.56
C TYR A 123 29.82 -6.20 8.10
N TYR A 124 29.17 -5.08 7.97
CA TYR A 124 27.74 -5.03 7.64
C TYR A 124 27.39 -3.76 6.85
N PHE A 125 26.27 -3.81 6.17
CA PHE A 125 25.66 -2.60 5.64
C PHE A 125 24.23 -2.45 6.17
N ALA A 126 23.77 -1.23 6.19
CA ALA A 126 22.40 -0.92 6.58
C ALA A 126 21.66 -0.24 5.42
N VAL A 127 20.39 -0.55 5.27
CA VAL A 127 19.51 0.06 4.26
C VAL A 127 18.32 0.68 4.93
N ARG A 128 18.01 1.92 4.55
CA ARG A 128 16.88 2.69 5.07
C ARG A 128 16.02 3.21 3.95
N PHE A 129 14.70 3.16 4.13
CA PHE A 129 13.71 3.66 3.18
C PHE A 129 12.97 4.88 3.77
N PRO A 130 13.43 6.11 3.54
CA PRO A 130 12.91 7.30 4.22
C PRO A 130 11.44 7.61 3.90
N ASN A 131 10.92 7.17 2.76
CA ASN A 131 9.58 7.49 2.28
C ASN A 131 8.64 6.28 2.18
N ILE A 132 8.94 5.16 2.83
CA ILE A 132 8.17 3.91 2.70
C ILE A 132 6.70 4.10 3.10
N GLU A 133 6.41 4.86 4.16
CA GLU A 133 5.05 5.13 4.63
C GLU A 133 4.20 5.86 3.58
N LYS A 134 4.78 6.84 2.87
CA LYS A 134 4.07 7.57 1.80
C LYS A 134 3.67 6.65 0.66
N THR A 135 4.46 5.62 0.40
CA THR A 135 4.18 4.63 -0.64
C THR A 135 3.01 3.74 -0.25
N TYR A 136 2.90 3.33 1.01
CA TYR A 136 1.72 2.61 1.50
C TYR A 136 0.44 3.40 1.30
N PHE A 137 0.44 4.70 1.67
CA PHE A 137 -0.72 5.56 1.47
C PHE A 137 -1.08 5.76 0.00
N LYS A 138 -0.09 5.83 -0.88
CA LYS A 138 -0.31 5.96 -2.31
C LYS A 138 -0.92 4.69 -2.92
N SER A 139 -0.44 3.51 -2.54
CA SER A 139 -1.02 2.23 -2.95
C SER A 139 -2.47 2.11 -2.51
N LEU A 140 -2.80 2.55 -1.29
CA LEU A 140 -4.17 2.55 -0.78
C LEU A 140 -5.11 3.56 -1.47
N SER A 141 -4.59 4.54 -2.20
CA SER A 141 -5.42 5.57 -2.85
C SER A 141 -6.42 4.97 -3.85
N GLN A 142 -6.05 3.90 -4.53
CA GLN A 142 -6.92 3.17 -5.45
C GLN A 142 -8.13 2.55 -4.74
N TYR A 143 -7.94 1.99 -3.56
CA TYR A 143 -9.03 1.42 -2.75
C TYR A 143 -10.01 2.48 -2.27
N TRP A 144 -9.55 3.70 -1.97
CA TRP A 144 -10.41 4.82 -1.62
C TRP A 144 -11.32 5.24 -2.76
N ILE A 145 -10.81 5.26 -4.00
CA ILE A 145 -11.60 5.57 -5.20
C ILE A 145 -12.70 4.53 -5.39
N PHE A 146 -12.36 3.24 -5.33
CA PHE A 146 -13.37 2.17 -5.45
C PHE A 146 -14.44 2.24 -4.37
N THR A 147 -14.04 2.48 -3.12
CA THR A 147 -14.98 2.63 -2.00
C THR A 147 -15.90 3.83 -2.20
N GLY A 148 -15.37 4.95 -2.70
CA GLY A 148 -16.15 6.16 -3.02
C GLY A 148 -17.18 5.91 -4.11
N VAL A 149 -16.81 5.23 -5.19
CA VAL A 149 -17.73 4.86 -6.29
C VAL A 149 -18.85 3.94 -5.78
N LEU A 150 -18.50 2.92 -5.00
CA LEU A 150 -19.48 1.99 -4.44
C LEU A 150 -20.48 2.69 -3.51
N PHE A 151 -20.00 3.62 -2.68
CA PHE A 151 -20.84 4.44 -1.81
C PHE A 151 -21.79 5.33 -2.61
N PHE A 152 -21.32 5.93 -3.71
CA PHE A 152 -22.14 6.75 -4.60
C PHE A 152 -23.24 5.93 -5.27
N VAL A 153 -22.92 4.73 -5.76
CA VAL A 153 -23.93 3.79 -6.32
C VAL A 153 -24.99 3.43 -5.29
N LEU A 154 -24.58 3.19 -4.03
CA LEU A 154 -25.51 2.88 -2.95
C LEU A 154 -26.49 4.04 -2.66
N ILE A 155 -26.00 5.28 -2.69
CA ILE A 155 -26.85 6.47 -2.54
C ILE A 155 -27.89 6.54 -3.64
N ILE A 156 -27.49 6.35 -4.91
CA ILE A 156 -28.40 6.34 -6.06
C ILE A 156 -29.45 5.23 -5.90
N TYR A 157 -29.04 4.04 -5.48
CA TYR A 157 -29.94 2.92 -5.24
C TYR A 157 -31.00 3.24 -4.18
N VAL A 158 -30.59 3.76 -3.02
CA VAL A 158 -31.50 4.17 -1.94
C VAL A 158 -32.47 5.24 -2.42
N TYR A 159 -31.97 6.25 -3.14
CA TYR A 159 -32.81 7.31 -3.71
C TYR A 159 -33.84 6.75 -4.71
N SER A 160 -33.46 5.83 -5.57
CA SER A 160 -34.37 5.15 -6.53
C SER A 160 -35.48 4.38 -5.82
N VAL A 161 -35.14 3.63 -4.74
CA VAL A 161 -36.11 2.91 -3.93
C VAL A 161 -37.12 3.88 -3.27
N LEU A 162 -36.65 4.99 -2.73
CA LEU A 162 -37.52 6.00 -2.11
C LEU A 162 -38.46 6.62 -3.15
N LEU A 163 -37.98 6.90 -4.37
CA LEU A 163 -38.86 7.38 -5.46
C LEU A 163 -39.92 6.35 -5.85
N MET A 164 -39.54 5.08 -5.95
CA MET A 164 -40.49 4.00 -6.28
C MET A 164 -41.59 3.87 -5.20
N LEU A 165 -41.23 3.93 -3.93
CA LEU A 165 -42.20 3.91 -2.83
C LEU A 165 -43.13 5.11 -2.88
N LYS A 166 -42.61 6.29 -3.21
CA LYS A 166 -43.42 7.51 -3.37
C LYS A 166 -44.38 7.40 -4.53
N GLN A 167 -43.94 6.89 -5.69
CA GLN A 167 -44.79 6.66 -6.86
C GLN A 167 -45.91 5.66 -6.56
N LYS A 168 -45.59 4.54 -5.88
CA LYS A 168 -46.61 3.57 -5.47
C LYS A 168 -47.70 4.21 -4.63
N ARG A 169 -47.32 5.03 -3.66
CA ARG A 169 -48.26 5.75 -2.80
C ARG A 169 -49.20 6.69 -3.59
N TYR A 170 -48.66 7.40 -4.58
CA TYR A 170 -49.47 8.24 -5.47
C TYR A 170 -50.45 7.40 -6.32
N THR A 171 -49.99 6.26 -6.84
CA THR A 171 -50.85 5.38 -7.65
C THR A 171 -51.98 4.78 -6.80
N ASP A 172 -51.74 4.42 -5.57
CA ASP A 172 -52.76 3.90 -4.69
C ASP A 172 -53.78 4.97 -4.34
N LEU A 173 -53.35 6.21 -4.04
CA LEU A 173 -54.27 7.35 -3.83
C LEU A 173 -55.12 7.65 -5.07
N GLN A 174 -54.56 7.56 -6.28
CA GLN A 174 -55.31 7.74 -7.55
C GLN A 174 -56.37 6.65 -7.74
N LYS A 175 -56.03 5.38 -7.44
CA LYS A 175 -56.98 4.27 -7.52
C LYS A 175 -58.13 4.44 -6.56
N ASP A 176 -57.84 4.80 -5.31
CA ASP A 176 -58.88 5.02 -4.29
C ASP A 176 -59.79 6.18 -4.66
N PHE A 177 -59.21 7.28 -5.21
CA PHE A 177 -59.99 8.40 -5.72
C PHE A 177 -60.91 8.00 -6.88
N ILE A 178 -60.41 7.29 -7.87
CA ILE A 178 -61.20 6.84 -9.03
C ILE A 178 -62.29 5.86 -8.57
N ASN A 179 -62.00 4.94 -7.66
CA ASN A 179 -63.02 4.02 -7.14
C ASN A 179 -64.11 4.73 -6.39
N ASN A 180 -63.75 5.67 -5.51
CA ASN A 180 -64.75 6.46 -4.76
C ASN A 180 -65.61 7.33 -5.69
N MET A 181 -65.00 8.01 -6.66
CA MET A 181 -65.72 8.81 -7.66
C MET A 181 -66.66 7.95 -8.51
N THR A 182 -66.20 6.79 -8.96
CA THR A 182 -67.03 5.85 -9.72
C THR A 182 -68.24 5.40 -8.91
N HIS A 183 -68.07 5.13 -7.65
CA HIS A 183 -69.17 4.73 -6.73
C HIS A 183 -70.16 5.87 -6.50
N GLU A 184 -69.65 7.08 -6.25
CA GLU A 184 -70.48 8.27 -6.05
C GLU A 184 -71.26 8.72 -7.31
N PHE A 185 -70.71 8.51 -8.49
CA PHE A 185 -71.43 8.77 -9.74
C PHE A 185 -72.45 7.70 -10.14
N LYS A 186 -72.25 6.45 -9.74
CA LYS A 186 -73.17 5.35 -10.07
C LYS A 186 -74.53 5.52 -9.41
N THR A 187 -74.60 6.07 -8.21
CA THR A 187 -75.80 6.27 -7.46
C THR A 187 -76.76 7.27 -8.14
N PRO A 188 -76.37 8.52 -8.53
CA PRO A 188 -77.28 9.46 -9.19
C PRO A 188 -77.62 9.01 -10.62
N LEU A 189 -76.67 8.33 -11.36
CA LEU A 189 -76.99 7.79 -12.68
C LEU A 189 -78.05 6.70 -12.61
N ALA A 190 -78.06 5.86 -11.62
CA ALA A 190 -79.11 4.85 -11.43
C ALA A 190 -80.47 5.49 -11.10
N SER A 191 -80.48 6.60 -10.37
CA SER A 191 -81.70 7.34 -10.06
C SER A 191 -82.34 7.99 -11.30
N ILE A 192 -81.52 8.50 -12.24
CA ILE A 192 -81.95 9.11 -13.49
C ILE A 192 -82.52 8.07 -14.47
N LEU A 193 -81.99 6.84 -14.47
CA LEU A 193 -82.43 5.75 -15.35
C LEU A 193 -83.79 5.14 -14.94
N ILE A 194 -84.23 5.36 -13.68
CA ILE A 194 -85.46 4.81 -13.12
C ILE A 194 -86.63 5.82 -13.18
N ALA A 195 -86.35 7.08 -13.41
CA ALA A 195 -87.34 8.18 -13.61
C ALA A 195 -87.77 8.27 -15.07
#